data_013f7cd5b88694776b9da2999a9d3f37
#
_entry.id   013f7cd5b88694776b9da2999a9d3f37
#
_cell.length_a   1.000
_cell.length_b   1.000
_cell.length_c   1.000
_cell.angle_alpha   90.00
_cell.angle_beta   90.00
_cell.angle_gamma   90.00
#
_symmetry.space_group_name_H-M   'P 1'
#
loop_
_entity.id
_entity.type
_entity.pdbx_description
1 polymer ?
#
loop_
_entity_poly.entity_id
_entity_poly.type
_entity_poly.pdbx_seq_one_letter_code
_entity_poly.pdbx_strand_id
1 'polypeptide(L)'
;MSEGPTAHLTEDLAVTLENDRPGMLAQAIGCVSAAGLNIDGYTEMNGVVHVLTTDLNAARQCLHHAGFRIMQAQHVVLVEVADEPGAAARVFQRIAESHINVRYSYLATRNRLVIASDNPQSVIDAVSRP
;
A
#
# COMPACT_ATOMS: atom_id res chain seq x y z
N MET A 1 20.67 -17.00 -13.30
CA MET A 1 20.29 -17.00 -11.89
C MET A 1 18.99 -16.25 -11.72
N SER A 2 17.93 -16.96 -11.39
CA SER A 2 16.65 -16.30 -11.20
C SER A 2 16.57 -15.80 -9.78
N GLU A 3 16.50 -14.50 -9.62
CA GLU A 3 16.21 -13.91 -8.33
C GLU A 3 14.71 -13.89 -8.14
N GLY A 4 14.26 -14.14 -6.92
CA GLY A 4 12.87 -13.95 -6.58
C GLY A 4 12.49 -12.49 -6.65
N PRO A 5 11.18 -12.16 -6.54
CA PRO A 5 10.75 -10.77 -6.49
C PRO A 5 11.45 -10.01 -5.38
N THR A 6 11.78 -8.75 -5.64
CA THR A 6 12.37 -7.88 -4.64
C THR A 6 11.27 -7.40 -3.70
N ALA A 7 11.46 -7.62 -2.40
CA ALA A 7 10.47 -7.25 -1.38
C ALA A 7 11.14 -6.52 -0.23
N HIS A 8 10.48 -5.48 0.26
CA HIS A 8 10.98 -4.75 1.43
C HIS A 8 9.82 -4.18 2.24
N LEU A 9 10.11 -3.92 3.51
CA LEU A 9 9.15 -3.34 4.43
C LEU A 9 9.05 -1.84 4.20
N THR A 10 7.82 -1.33 4.21
CA THR A 10 7.56 0.09 4.16
C THR A 10 6.29 0.38 4.97
N GLU A 11 5.75 1.56 4.84
CA GLU A 11 4.51 1.94 5.53
C GLU A 11 3.58 2.65 4.57
N ASP A 12 2.28 2.43 4.72
CA ASP A 12 1.29 3.27 4.08
C ASP A 12 0.52 4.06 5.14
N LEU A 13 -0.18 5.09 4.70
CA LEU A 13 -0.95 5.95 5.57
C LEU A 13 -2.43 5.64 5.37
N ALA A 14 -3.12 5.32 6.46
CA ALA A 14 -4.55 5.06 6.42
C ALA A 14 -5.31 6.31 6.88
N VAL A 15 -6.30 6.72 6.09
CA VAL A 15 -7.08 7.93 6.33
C VAL A 15 -8.56 7.58 6.25
N THR A 16 -9.33 7.98 7.25
CA THR A 16 -10.78 7.76 7.25
C THR A 16 -11.47 8.88 6.49
N LEU A 17 -12.30 8.50 5.52
CA LEU A 17 -13.18 9.44 4.85
C LEU A 17 -14.51 9.48 5.65
N GLU A 18 -14.58 10.40 6.60
CA GLU A 18 -15.81 10.60 7.35
C GLU A 18 -16.83 11.29 6.45
N ASN A 19 -18.07 10.91 6.58
CA ASN A 19 -19.14 11.41 5.72
C ASN A 19 -18.93 10.97 4.27
N ASP A 20 -19.45 9.83 3.94
CA ASP A 20 -19.41 9.26 2.59
C ASP A 20 -20.12 10.20 1.61
N ARG A 21 -19.45 11.29 1.23
CA ARG A 21 -19.95 12.31 0.32
C ARG A 21 -19.14 12.29 -0.97
N PRO A 22 -19.79 12.62 -2.10
CA PRO A 22 -19.03 12.79 -3.35
C PRO A 22 -17.91 13.81 -3.17
N GLY A 23 -16.74 13.48 -3.69
CA GLY A 23 -15.59 14.37 -3.66
C GLY A 23 -14.64 14.17 -2.49
N MET A 24 -14.98 13.38 -1.49
CA MET A 24 -14.10 13.20 -0.33
C MET A 24 -12.79 12.53 -0.72
N LEU A 25 -12.84 11.51 -1.56
CA LEU A 25 -11.63 10.85 -2.05
C LEU A 25 -10.79 11.81 -2.88
N ALA A 26 -11.43 12.60 -3.74
CA ALA A 26 -10.72 13.59 -4.55
C ALA A 26 -10.03 14.63 -3.67
N GLN A 27 -10.65 15.04 -2.57
CA GLN A 27 -10.04 16.00 -1.65
C GLN A 27 -8.82 15.40 -0.95
N ALA A 28 -8.92 14.15 -0.50
CA ALA A 28 -7.81 13.49 0.19
C ALA A 28 -6.60 13.33 -0.76
N ILE A 29 -6.84 12.79 -1.94
CA ILE A 29 -5.79 12.58 -2.93
C ILE A 29 -5.23 13.93 -3.41
N GLY A 30 -6.10 14.92 -3.65
CA GLY A 30 -5.68 16.25 -4.08
C GLY A 30 -4.83 16.96 -3.04
N CYS A 31 -5.12 16.75 -1.77
CA CYS A 31 -4.35 17.31 -0.67
C CYS A 31 -2.90 16.82 -0.71
N VAL A 32 -2.70 15.52 -0.88
CA VAL A 32 -1.37 14.92 -0.97
C VAL A 32 -0.62 15.46 -2.20
N SER A 33 -1.31 15.54 -3.33
CA SER A 33 -0.73 16.08 -4.57
C SER A 33 -0.36 17.55 -4.43
N ALA A 34 -1.19 18.35 -3.78
CA ALA A 34 -0.94 19.78 -3.57
C ALA A 34 0.29 20.02 -2.69
N ALA A 35 0.65 19.06 -1.83
CA ALA A 35 1.86 19.13 -1.03
C ALA A 35 3.13 18.77 -1.84
N GLY A 36 2.99 18.51 -3.14
CA GLY A 36 4.12 18.18 -4.01
C GLY A 36 4.54 16.72 -3.92
N LEU A 37 3.71 15.88 -3.36
CA LEU A 37 4.02 14.46 -3.17
C LEU A 37 3.41 13.62 -4.27
N ASN A 38 4.18 12.66 -4.75
CA ASN A 38 3.67 11.69 -5.70
C ASN A 38 2.92 10.60 -4.96
N ILE A 39 1.79 10.18 -5.51
CA ILE A 39 1.05 9.05 -4.98
C ILE A 39 1.52 7.81 -5.73
N ASP A 40 2.30 6.99 -5.04
CA ASP A 40 2.84 5.76 -5.61
C ASP A 40 1.81 4.65 -5.68
N GLY A 41 0.81 4.71 -4.81
CA GLY A 41 -0.29 3.77 -4.83
C GLY A 41 -1.36 4.19 -3.84
N TYR A 42 -2.57 3.72 -4.07
CA TYR A 42 -3.64 3.93 -3.11
C TYR A 42 -4.73 2.90 -3.31
N THR A 43 -5.52 2.72 -2.28
CA THR A 43 -6.76 1.97 -2.37
C THR A 43 -7.78 2.58 -1.41
N GLU A 44 -9.04 2.45 -1.74
CA GLU A 44 -10.14 2.88 -0.86
C GLU A 44 -11.07 1.70 -0.66
N MET A 45 -11.43 1.45 0.58
CA MET A 45 -12.35 0.38 0.93
C MET A 45 -13.11 0.79 2.19
N ASN A 46 -14.42 0.79 2.09
CA ASN A 46 -15.30 1.08 3.23
C ASN A 46 -15.00 2.41 3.91
N GLY A 47 -14.67 3.44 3.13
CA GLY A 47 -14.40 4.76 3.66
C GLY A 47 -13.00 4.95 4.24
N VAL A 48 -12.12 3.99 4.07
CA VAL A 48 -10.71 4.10 4.48
C VAL A 48 -9.84 4.14 3.24
N VAL A 49 -9.00 5.15 3.14
CA VAL A 49 -8.03 5.27 2.04
C VAL A 49 -6.65 4.93 2.57
N HIS A 50 -5.98 4.03 1.89
CA HIS A 50 -4.56 3.74 2.13
C HIS A 50 -3.75 4.42 1.05
N VAL A 51 -2.77 5.22 1.43
CA VAL A 51 -1.93 5.97 0.49
C VAL A 51 -0.48 5.58 0.69
N LEU A 52 0.17 5.23 -0.41
CA LEU A 52 1.62 4.99 -0.44
C LEU A 52 2.28 6.19 -1.11
N THR A 53 3.19 6.84 -0.39
CA THR A 53 3.92 7.99 -0.88
C THR A 53 5.32 8.00 -0.26
N THR A 54 6.23 8.77 -0.84
CA THR A 54 7.61 8.79 -0.39
C THR A 54 7.82 9.53 0.92
N ASP A 55 6.93 10.48 1.25
CA ASP A 55 7.05 11.26 2.49
C ASP A 55 5.75 11.19 3.29
N LEU A 56 5.66 10.19 4.15
CA LEU A 56 4.45 9.98 4.95
C LEU A 56 4.18 11.10 5.94
N ASN A 57 5.21 11.72 6.49
CA ASN A 57 5.02 12.82 7.44
C ASN A 57 4.40 14.03 6.76
N ALA A 58 4.88 14.38 5.56
CA ALA A 58 4.32 15.50 4.82
C ALA A 58 2.87 15.21 4.42
N ALA A 59 2.57 13.98 4.00
CA ALA A 59 1.22 13.57 3.67
C ALA A 59 0.31 13.64 4.88
N ARG A 60 0.79 13.16 6.03
CA ARG A 60 0.03 13.18 7.28
C ARG A 60 -0.31 14.61 7.68
N GLN A 61 0.66 15.51 7.62
CA GLN A 61 0.45 16.92 7.99
C GLN A 61 -0.58 17.58 7.07
N CYS A 62 -0.44 17.36 5.77
CA CYS A 62 -1.36 17.92 4.78
C CYS A 62 -2.80 17.45 5.04
N LEU A 63 -2.99 16.17 5.23
CA LEU A 63 -4.31 15.60 5.46
C LEU A 63 -4.89 16.04 6.80
N HIS A 64 -4.06 16.14 7.82
CA HIS A 64 -4.47 16.62 9.13
C HIS A 64 -4.96 18.07 9.05
N HIS A 65 -4.20 18.93 8.37
CA HIS A 65 -4.59 20.33 8.19
C HIS A 65 -5.89 20.48 7.39
N ALA A 66 -6.14 19.54 6.47
CA ALA A 66 -7.37 19.56 5.69
C ALA A 66 -8.58 18.99 6.46
N GLY A 67 -8.38 18.56 7.69
CA GLY A 67 -9.45 18.08 8.56
C GLY A 67 -9.73 16.59 8.44
N PHE A 68 -8.89 15.84 7.78
CA PHE A 68 -9.08 14.39 7.67
C PHE A 68 -8.63 13.69 8.95
N ARG A 69 -9.35 12.63 9.30
CA ARG A 69 -8.98 11.79 10.42
C ARG A 69 -7.96 10.75 9.96
N ILE A 70 -6.78 10.80 10.56
CA ILE A 70 -5.67 9.94 10.18
C ILE A 70 -5.59 8.79 11.19
N MET A 71 -5.56 7.58 10.65
CA MET A 71 -5.34 6.38 11.42
C MET A 71 -3.83 6.15 11.53
N GLN A 72 -3.45 5.18 12.32
CA GLN A 72 -2.05 4.81 12.47
C GLN A 72 -1.49 4.31 11.15
N ALA A 73 -0.25 4.70 10.83
CA ALA A 73 0.44 4.16 9.66
C ALA A 73 0.58 2.64 9.79
N GLN A 74 0.41 1.95 8.67
CA GLN A 74 0.42 0.50 8.62
C GLN A 74 1.73 0.01 8.00
N HIS A 75 2.35 -0.99 8.62
CA HIS A 75 3.48 -1.67 8.00
C HIS A 75 2.99 -2.55 6.87
N VAL A 76 3.58 -2.37 5.70
CA VAL A 76 3.23 -3.13 4.50
C VAL A 76 4.50 -3.63 3.83
N VAL A 77 4.36 -4.64 2.98
CA VAL A 77 5.46 -5.16 2.17
C VAL A 77 5.24 -4.68 0.74
N LEU A 78 6.27 -4.08 0.17
CA LEU A 78 6.26 -3.63 -1.21
C LEU A 78 7.05 -4.64 -2.03
N VAL A 79 6.40 -5.26 -3.01
CA VAL A 79 6.98 -6.33 -3.82
C VAL A 79 7.05 -5.89 -5.27
N GLU A 80 8.25 -5.84 -5.83
CA GLU A 80 8.41 -5.57 -7.25
C GLU A 80 8.12 -6.85 -8.04
N VAL A 81 7.25 -6.77 -9.02
CA VAL A 81 6.89 -7.91 -9.85
C VAL A 81 7.11 -7.57 -11.32
N ALA A 82 7.35 -8.61 -12.13
CA ALA A 82 7.47 -8.44 -13.57
C ALA A 82 6.11 -8.07 -14.16
N ASP A 83 6.11 -7.23 -15.19
CA ASP A 83 4.89 -6.85 -15.91
C ASP A 83 4.56 -7.94 -16.92
N GLU A 84 4.09 -9.08 -16.43
CA GLU A 84 3.75 -10.22 -17.27
C GLU A 84 2.61 -11.04 -16.63
N PRO A 85 1.83 -11.75 -17.42
CA PRO A 85 0.76 -12.58 -16.86
C PRO A 85 1.28 -13.60 -15.85
N GLY A 86 0.61 -13.68 -14.72
CA GLY A 86 0.93 -14.65 -13.67
C GLY A 86 1.94 -14.19 -12.63
N ALA A 87 2.61 -13.05 -12.83
CA ALA A 87 3.62 -12.59 -11.88
C ALA A 87 3.03 -12.33 -10.49
N ALA A 88 1.94 -11.58 -10.43
CA ALA A 88 1.25 -11.30 -9.17
C ALA A 88 0.66 -12.58 -8.56
N ALA A 89 0.10 -13.44 -9.40
CA ALA A 89 -0.49 -14.70 -8.92
C ALA A 89 0.56 -15.56 -8.22
N ARG A 90 1.77 -15.62 -8.76
CA ARG A 90 2.85 -16.39 -8.13
C ARG A 90 3.23 -15.85 -6.75
N VAL A 91 3.22 -14.53 -6.60
CA VAL A 91 3.50 -13.90 -5.30
C VAL A 91 2.45 -14.33 -4.27
N PHE A 92 1.18 -14.19 -4.61
CA PHE A 92 0.10 -14.55 -3.68
C PHE A 92 0.07 -16.05 -3.40
N GLN A 93 0.43 -16.87 -4.37
CA GLN A 93 0.52 -18.31 -4.15
C GLN A 93 1.60 -18.67 -3.13
N ARG A 94 2.76 -18.04 -3.20
CA ARG A 94 3.83 -18.24 -2.21
C ARG A 94 3.40 -17.84 -0.81
N ILE A 95 2.67 -16.73 -0.71
CA ILE A 95 2.13 -16.26 0.55
C ILE A 95 1.13 -17.28 1.12
N ALA A 96 0.26 -17.81 0.27
CA ALA A 96 -0.72 -18.82 0.67
C ALA A 96 -0.06 -20.12 1.11
N GLU A 97 0.98 -20.55 0.42
CA GLU A 97 1.72 -21.76 0.78
C GLU A 97 2.39 -21.63 2.14
N SER A 98 2.71 -20.43 2.56
CA SER A 98 3.29 -20.14 3.88
C SER A 98 2.23 -19.91 4.94
N HIS A 99 0.95 -20.11 4.62
CA HIS A 99 -0.19 -19.95 5.52
C HIS A 99 -0.29 -18.56 6.13
N ILE A 100 0.05 -17.54 5.33
CA ILE A 100 -0.01 -16.14 5.75
C ILE A 100 -1.30 -15.53 5.23
N ASN A 101 -2.05 -14.89 6.11
CA ASN A 101 -3.27 -14.19 5.72
C ASN A 101 -2.95 -12.78 5.26
N VAL A 102 -3.47 -12.39 4.09
CA VAL A 102 -3.34 -11.04 3.56
C VAL A 102 -4.55 -10.23 4.01
N ARG A 103 -4.29 -9.14 4.74
CA ARG A 103 -5.37 -8.26 5.22
C ARG A 103 -5.90 -7.37 4.12
N TYR A 104 -5.02 -6.81 3.30
CA TYR A 104 -5.38 -6.06 2.10
C TYR A 104 -4.16 -6.00 1.18
N SER A 105 -4.41 -5.69 -0.08
CA SER A 105 -3.35 -5.47 -1.05
C SER A 105 -3.84 -4.54 -2.14
N TYR A 106 -2.91 -3.88 -2.79
CA TYR A 106 -3.21 -3.05 -3.94
C TYR A 106 -1.97 -2.91 -4.83
N LEU A 107 -2.21 -2.47 -6.05
CA LEU A 107 -1.14 -2.28 -7.03
C LEU A 107 -0.62 -0.85 -6.94
N ALA A 108 0.68 -0.72 -6.87
CA ALA A 108 1.36 0.57 -6.89
C ALA A 108 2.06 0.78 -8.24
N THR A 109 2.53 1.99 -8.46
CA THR A 109 3.25 2.34 -9.69
C THR A 109 4.47 1.45 -9.88
N ARG A 110 4.91 1.31 -11.14
CA ARG A 110 6.09 0.53 -11.54
C ARG A 110 5.94 -0.95 -11.18
N ASN A 111 4.74 -1.49 -11.36
CA ASN A 111 4.44 -2.91 -11.16
C ASN A 111 4.85 -3.42 -9.78
N ARG A 112 4.49 -2.67 -8.75
CA ARG A 112 4.76 -3.07 -7.38
C ARG A 112 3.45 -3.40 -6.68
N LEU A 113 3.48 -4.47 -5.89
CA LEU A 113 2.36 -4.88 -5.06
C LEU A 113 2.58 -4.41 -3.64
N VAL A 114 1.55 -3.83 -3.05
CA VAL A 114 1.54 -3.51 -1.62
C VAL A 114 0.74 -4.61 -0.93
N ILE A 115 1.34 -5.22 0.07
CA ILE A 115 0.72 -6.35 0.78
C ILE A 115 0.76 -6.07 2.28
N ALA A 116 -0.41 -6.03 2.90
CA ALA A 116 -0.52 -5.87 4.34
C ALA A 116 -0.87 -7.20 4.99
N SER A 117 -0.16 -7.51 6.04
CA SER A 117 -0.32 -8.76 6.78
C SER A 117 0.00 -8.50 8.26
N ASP A 118 -0.47 -9.38 9.12
CA ASP A 118 -0.13 -9.32 10.55
C ASP A 118 1.33 -9.68 10.80
N ASN A 119 1.98 -10.31 9.83
CA ASN A 119 3.38 -10.69 9.93
C ASN A 119 4.13 -10.32 8.65
N PRO A 120 4.51 -9.04 8.51
CA PRO A 120 5.19 -8.57 7.28
C PRO A 120 6.50 -9.29 6.99
N GLN A 121 7.27 -9.62 8.01
CA GLN A 121 8.56 -10.31 7.78
C GLN A 121 8.33 -11.70 7.16
N SER A 122 7.29 -12.40 7.57
CA SER A 122 6.96 -13.69 6.97
C SER A 122 6.57 -13.55 5.50
N VAL A 123 5.92 -12.45 5.12
CA VAL A 123 5.61 -12.16 3.72
C VAL A 123 6.90 -11.98 2.93
N ILE A 124 7.82 -11.19 3.45
CA ILE A 124 9.13 -10.98 2.78
C ILE A 124 9.84 -12.30 2.58
N ASP A 125 9.89 -13.13 3.63
CA ASP A 125 10.56 -14.42 3.56
C ASP A 125 9.90 -15.35 2.53
N ALA A 126 8.58 -15.36 2.48
CA ALA A 126 7.83 -16.23 1.57
C ALA A 126 8.07 -15.86 0.10
N VAL A 127 8.02 -14.55 -0.23
CA VAL A 127 8.16 -14.09 -1.62
C VAL A 127 9.60 -14.03 -2.08
N SER A 128 10.55 -13.97 -1.16
CA SER A 128 11.99 -13.89 -1.48
C SER A 128 12.63 -15.25 -1.74
N ARG A 129 11.92 -16.34 -1.55
CA ARG A 129 12.44 -17.67 -1.83
C ARG A 129 12.66 -17.86 -3.33
N PRO A 130 13.79 -18.45 -3.72
CA PRO A 130 14.05 -18.77 -5.12
C PRO A 130 13.08 -19.82 -5.68
#